data_0d95ad02471988b521f5df700c2d1ecb
#
_entry.id   0d95ad02471988b521f5df700c2d1ecb
#
_cell.length_a   1.000
_cell.length_b   1.000
_cell.length_c   1.000
_cell.angle_alpha   90.00
_cell.angle_beta   90.00
_cell.angle_gamma   90.00
#
_symmetry.space_group_name_H-M   'P 1'
#
loop_
_entity.id
_entity.type
_entity.pdbx_description
1 polymer ?
#
loop_
_entity_poly.entity_id
_entity_poly.type
_entity_poly.pdbx_seq_one_letter_code
_entity_poly.pdbx_strand_id
1 'polypeptide(L)'
;MLLRFMLAIAALIVLAVATTDRAEAREPAYLAPPGSPARVFPPPQRPVADIVSPTRSTEQKRDAAGEFDAVARILRLKPGMTVGDIGAGSGYYAVRLSPLVGPSGLVIAQDVKRSYLAQLAARLDRSKLANVKLALGDAHDPRLPPRSLDAAILAHVYHEVAQPYGFLYNLAPALKSGAQLAIIDLDKPIGHHGTPPALLRCELAAVGYREVSFHVLPADSGYLAVFEAPDVATLPSPSTIEDCRT
;
A
#
# COMPACT_ATOMS: atom_id res chain seq x y z
N MET A 1 -51.77 17.33 6.56
CA MET A 1 -51.45 16.06 5.92
C MET A 1 -50.31 16.17 4.89
N LEU A 2 -50.28 17.19 4.05
CA LEU A 2 -49.22 17.42 3.03
C LEU A 2 -47.81 17.64 3.63
N LEU A 3 -47.70 18.40 4.75
CA LEU A 3 -46.38 18.74 5.33
C LEU A 3 -45.62 17.53 5.94
N ARG A 4 -46.34 16.53 6.49
CA ARG A 4 -45.75 15.30 6.99
C ARG A 4 -45.28 14.37 5.86
N PHE A 5 -45.91 14.40 4.69
CA PHE A 5 -45.48 13.63 3.53
C PHE A 5 -44.21 14.18 2.88
N MET A 6 -44.03 15.50 2.84
CA MET A 6 -42.82 16.15 2.31
C MET A 6 -41.57 15.87 3.18
N LEU A 7 -41.72 15.85 4.51
CA LEU A 7 -40.61 15.49 5.42
C LEU A 7 -40.17 14.02 5.31
N ALA A 8 -41.11 13.10 5.06
CA ALA A 8 -40.79 11.69 4.87
C ALA A 8 -40.04 11.44 3.54
N ILE A 9 -40.40 12.12 2.45
CA ILE A 9 -39.74 12.03 1.16
C ILE A 9 -38.32 12.62 1.22
N ALA A 10 -38.13 13.78 1.89
CA ALA A 10 -36.80 14.37 2.05
C ALA A 10 -35.84 13.47 2.87
N ALA A 11 -36.34 12.81 3.92
CA ALA A 11 -35.52 11.87 4.72
C ALA A 11 -35.13 10.61 3.92
N LEU A 12 -36.00 10.09 3.05
CA LEU A 12 -35.69 8.95 2.19
C LEU A 12 -34.64 9.28 1.12
N ILE A 13 -34.71 10.47 0.52
CA ILE A 13 -33.76 10.92 -0.51
C ILE A 13 -32.37 11.13 0.10
N VAL A 14 -32.27 11.72 1.30
CA VAL A 14 -30.96 11.91 1.99
C VAL A 14 -30.34 10.57 2.38
N LEU A 15 -31.14 9.58 2.78
CA LEU A 15 -30.62 8.24 3.11
C LEU A 15 -30.16 7.48 1.86
N ALA A 16 -30.85 7.59 0.74
CA ALA A 16 -30.50 6.96 -0.53
C ALA A 16 -29.21 7.56 -1.13
N VAL A 17 -29.02 8.86 -1.07
CA VAL A 17 -27.80 9.55 -1.56
C VAL A 17 -26.60 9.17 -0.70
N ALA A 18 -26.74 9.11 0.63
CA ALA A 18 -25.65 8.72 1.52
C ALA A 18 -25.24 7.26 1.37
N THR A 19 -26.14 6.36 0.98
CA THR A 19 -25.84 4.94 0.75
C THR A 19 -25.22 4.68 -0.62
N THR A 20 -25.60 5.39 -1.66
CA THR A 20 -24.99 5.30 -2.99
C THR A 20 -23.56 5.86 -2.99
N ASP A 21 -23.31 7.00 -2.35
CA ASP A 21 -21.98 7.60 -2.23
C ASP A 21 -21.01 6.69 -1.45
N ARG A 22 -21.48 5.97 -0.43
CA ARG A 22 -20.67 4.99 0.31
C ARG A 22 -20.36 3.72 -0.48
N ALA A 23 -21.26 3.25 -1.31
CA ALA A 23 -21.04 2.08 -2.16
C ALA A 23 -20.05 2.39 -3.30
N GLU A 24 -20.17 3.54 -3.96
CA GLU A 24 -19.24 4.01 -4.99
C GLU A 24 -17.82 4.23 -4.45
N ALA A 25 -17.66 4.75 -3.23
CA ALA A 25 -16.36 4.97 -2.60
C ALA A 25 -15.59 3.69 -2.29
N ARG A 26 -16.25 2.52 -2.32
CA ARG A 26 -15.66 1.21 -2.01
C ARG A 26 -15.47 0.30 -3.20
N GLU A 27 -15.90 0.70 -4.39
CA GLU A 27 -15.54 -0.01 -5.61
C GLU A 27 -14.05 0.14 -5.89
N PRO A 28 -13.31 -0.97 -6.06
CA PRO A 28 -11.89 -0.90 -6.43
C PRO A 28 -11.72 -0.26 -7.80
N ALA A 29 -11.03 0.87 -7.85
CA ALA A 29 -10.78 1.61 -9.09
C ALA A 29 -9.32 2.00 -9.20
N TYR A 30 -8.85 2.25 -10.43
CA TYR A 30 -7.61 2.97 -10.65
C TYR A 30 -7.77 4.41 -10.17
N LEU A 31 -6.87 4.88 -9.30
CA LEU A 31 -6.95 6.23 -8.74
C LEU A 31 -6.13 7.25 -9.54
N ALA A 32 -5.28 6.78 -10.47
CA ALA A 32 -4.48 7.60 -11.37
C ALA A 32 -4.41 6.96 -12.77
N PRO A 33 -4.09 7.75 -13.81
CA PRO A 33 -3.77 7.21 -15.14
C PRO A 33 -2.50 6.33 -15.06
N PRO A 34 -2.23 5.49 -16.09
CA PRO A 34 -1.02 4.67 -16.12
C PRO A 34 0.24 5.54 -16.15
N GLY A 35 1.23 5.11 -15.35
CA GLY A 35 2.58 5.64 -15.36
C GLY A 35 3.44 5.03 -16.48
N SER A 36 4.74 5.01 -16.25
CA SER A 36 5.71 4.44 -17.22
C SER A 36 5.48 2.94 -17.40
N PRO A 37 5.43 2.44 -18.65
CA PRO A 37 5.14 1.03 -18.91
C PRO A 37 6.32 0.13 -18.52
N ALA A 38 6.04 -1.10 -18.08
CA ALA A 38 7.04 -2.07 -17.61
C ALA A 38 8.21 -2.29 -18.58
N ARG A 39 7.96 -2.25 -19.88
CA ARG A 39 8.95 -2.52 -20.95
C ARG A 39 10.09 -1.51 -21.06
N VAL A 40 9.98 -0.33 -20.45
CA VAL A 40 11.04 0.69 -20.49
C VAL A 40 12.08 0.51 -19.38
N PHE A 41 11.82 -0.39 -18.43
CA PHE A 41 12.72 -0.71 -17.32
C PHE A 41 13.51 -1.99 -17.61
N PRO A 42 14.70 -2.17 -17.01
CA PRO A 42 15.46 -3.41 -17.15
C PRO A 42 14.66 -4.59 -16.57
N PRO A 43 14.75 -5.79 -17.16
CA PRO A 43 14.15 -6.98 -16.58
C PRO A 43 14.88 -7.32 -15.26
N PRO A 44 14.16 -7.59 -14.15
CA PRO A 44 14.81 -7.93 -12.90
C PRO A 44 15.51 -9.30 -13.00
N GLN A 45 16.75 -9.40 -12.51
CA GLN A 45 17.55 -10.62 -12.50
C GLN A 45 17.30 -11.46 -11.24
N ARG A 46 16.03 -11.64 -10.90
CA ARG A 46 15.60 -12.41 -9.74
C ARG A 46 14.28 -13.16 -10.02
N PRO A 47 14.01 -14.27 -9.31
CA PRO A 47 12.69 -14.89 -9.36
C PRO A 47 11.61 -13.95 -8.81
N VAL A 48 10.36 -14.32 -9.01
CA VAL A 48 9.18 -13.65 -8.42
C VAL A 48 8.43 -14.73 -7.63
N ALA A 49 8.08 -14.43 -6.40
CA ALA A 49 7.25 -15.33 -5.61
C ALA A 49 5.79 -15.26 -6.09
N ASP A 50 5.10 -16.38 -5.97
CA ASP A 50 3.67 -16.42 -6.26
C ASP A 50 2.89 -15.53 -5.29
N ILE A 51 1.88 -14.83 -5.80
CA ILE A 51 0.94 -14.09 -4.95
C ILE A 51 0.12 -15.12 -4.14
N VAL A 52 0.43 -15.20 -2.85
CA VAL A 52 -0.23 -16.15 -1.95
C VAL A 52 -1.43 -15.54 -1.26
N SER A 53 -2.44 -16.39 -1.00
CA SER A 53 -3.60 -15.96 -0.23
C SER A 53 -3.19 -15.40 1.13
N PRO A 54 -3.77 -14.27 1.56
CA PRO A 54 -3.49 -13.64 2.85
C PRO A 54 -3.80 -14.51 4.08
N THR A 55 -4.38 -15.70 3.89
CA THR A 55 -4.66 -16.67 4.95
C THR A 55 -3.44 -17.40 5.49
N ARG A 56 -2.26 -17.26 4.87
CA ARG A 56 -1.02 -17.96 5.31
C ARG A 56 -0.36 -17.35 6.55
N SER A 57 -0.47 -16.05 6.77
CA SER A 57 -0.03 -15.45 8.03
C SER A 57 -1.23 -15.16 8.90
N THR A 58 -1.36 -15.86 10.02
CA THR A 58 -2.43 -15.52 10.96
C THR A 58 -2.16 -14.11 11.49
N GLU A 59 -3.11 -13.20 11.33
CA GLU A 59 -3.03 -11.84 11.88
C GLU A 59 -2.68 -11.86 13.36
N GLN A 60 -3.18 -12.85 14.08
CA GLN A 60 -2.85 -13.09 15.50
C GLN A 60 -1.36 -13.23 15.78
N LYS A 61 -0.58 -13.88 14.89
CA LYS A 61 0.89 -13.98 15.05
C LYS A 61 1.55 -12.61 14.90
N ARG A 62 1.11 -11.83 13.91
CA ARG A 62 1.63 -10.48 13.66
C ARG A 62 1.29 -9.54 14.81
N ASP A 63 0.06 -9.64 15.34
CA ASP A 63 -0.37 -8.88 16.52
C ASP A 63 0.43 -9.28 17.77
N ALA A 64 0.61 -10.57 18.02
CA ALA A 64 1.41 -11.06 19.15
C ALA A 64 2.89 -10.66 19.04
N ALA A 65 3.41 -10.51 17.82
CA ALA A 65 4.75 -10.00 17.58
C ALA A 65 4.87 -8.46 17.70
N GLY A 66 3.74 -7.74 17.83
CA GLY A 66 3.72 -6.28 17.88
C GLY A 66 4.17 -5.62 16.58
N GLU A 67 4.02 -6.30 15.44
CA GLU A 67 4.52 -5.83 14.15
C GLU A 67 3.93 -4.48 13.76
N PHE A 68 2.59 -4.34 13.80
CA PHE A 68 1.92 -3.09 13.47
C PHE A 68 2.37 -1.92 14.35
N ASP A 69 2.44 -2.14 15.67
CA ASP A 69 2.82 -1.09 16.62
C ASP A 69 4.27 -0.65 16.43
N ALA A 70 5.18 -1.59 16.10
CA ALA A 70 6.57 -1.29 15.79
C ALA A 70 6.66 -0.41 14.53
N VAL A 71 5.97 -0.80 13.46
CA VAL A 71 5.93 -0.05 12.19
C VAL A 71 5.32 1.34 12.37
N ALA A 72 4.15 1.43 13.04
CA ALA A 72 3.46 2.70 13.28
C ALA A 72 4.34 3.69 14.07
N ARG A 73 5.07 3.20 15.08
CA ARG A 73 5.98 4.01 15.90
C ARG A 73 7.21 4.47 15.11
N ILE A 74 7.85 3.58 14.34
CA ILE A 74 9.04 3.90 13.55
C ILE A 74 8.72 4.92 12.48
N LEU A 75 7.59 4.76 11.77
CA LEU A 75 7.10 5.72 10.78
C LEU A 75 6.47 6.98 11.39
N ARG A 76 6.34 7.04 12.72
CA ARG A 76 5.68 8.15 13.44
C ARG A 76 4.30 8.46 12.89
N LEU A 77 3.52 7.42 12.60
CA LEU A 77 2.16 7.58 12.08
C LEU A 77 1.28 8.29 13.11
N LYS A 78 0.44 9.21 12.65
CA LYS A 78 -0.38 10.07 13.51
C LYS A 78 -1.72 10.41 12.84
N PRO A 79 -2.72 10.87 13.61
CA PRO A 79 -3.98 11.34 13.08
C PRO A 79 -3.82 12.40 11.99
N GLY A 80 -4.68 12.35 10.97
CA GLY A 80 -4.68 13.27 9.83
C GLY A 80 -3.79 12.86 8.67
N MET A 81 -2.92 11.85 8.82
CA MET A 81 -2.08 11.37 7.72
C MET A 81 -2.88 10.60 6.67
N THR A 82 -2.41 10.65 5.42
CA THR A 82 -2.82 9.71 4.37
C THR A 82 -1.73 8.63 4.23
N VAL A 83 -2.08 7.38 4.52
CA VAL A 83 -1.14 6.25 4.49
C VAL A 83 -1.55 5.24 3.43
N GLY A 84 -0.61 4.86 2.56
CA GLY A 84 -0.77 3.79 1.59
C GLY A 84 -0.48 2.41 2.21
N ASP A 85 -1.44 1.50 2.16
CA ASP A 85 -1.27 0.06 2.40
C ASP A 85 -1.15 -0.60 1.02
N ILE A 86 0.08 -0.88 0.59
CA ILE A 86 0.39 -1.30 -0.78
C ILE A 86 0.57 -2.82 -0.82
N GLY A 87 -0.23 -3.50 -1.65
CA GLY A 87 -0.43 -4.95 -1.55
C GLY A 87 -1.27 -5.31 -0.34
N ALA A 88 -2.39 -4.60 -0.16
CA ALA A 88 -3.20 -4.64 1.06
C ALA A 88 -3.80 -6.03 1.37
N GLY A 89 -3.97 -6.89 0.35
CA GLY A 89 -4.55 -8.22 0.52
C GLY A 89 -5.92 -8.17 1.21
N SER A 90 -6.04 -8.90 2.32
CA SER A 90 -7.26 -8.90 3.17
C SER A 90 -7.33 -7.73 4.15
N GLY A 91 -6.35 -6.81 4.15
CA GLY A 91 -6.37 -5.56 4.90
C GLY A 91 -5.88 -5.63 6.33
N TYR A 92 -4.84 -6.41 6.60
CA TYR A 92 -4.21 -6.43 7.93
C TYR A 92 -3.80 -5.04 8.38
N TYR A 93 -3.07 -4.29 7.53
CA TYR A 93 -2.68 -2.91 7.83
C TYR A 93 -3.86 -1.95 7.68
N ALA A 94 -4.67 -2.05 6.63
CA ALA A 94 -5.76 -1.12 6.36
C ALA A 94 -6.70 -0.95 7.55
N VAL A 95 -7.12 -2.05 8.21
CA VAL A 95 -8.05 -2.00 9.35
C VAL A 95 -7.41 -1.45 10.63
N ARG A 96 -6.08 -1.52 10.77
CA ARG A 96 -5.34 -0.99 11.92
C ARG A 96 -4.92 0.46 11.70
N LEU A 97 -4.59 0.83 10.48
CA LEU A 97 -4.28 2.21 10.09
C LEU A 97 -5.50 3.12 10.20
N SER A 98 -6.68 2.64 9.80
CA SER A 98 -7.92 3.43 9.77
C SER A 98 -8.22 4.13 11.11
N PRO A 99 -8.29 3.45 12.26
CA PRO A 99 -8.49 4.12 13.55
C PRO A 99 -7.29 4.98 13.98
N LEU A 100 -6.06 4.60 13.61
CA LEU A 100 -4.86 5.33 13.98
C LEU A 100 -4.78 6.70 13.28
N VAL A 101 -5.05 6.75 11.97
CA VAL A 101 -5.06 8.03 11.24
C VAL A 101 -6.34 8.85 11.53
N GLY A 102 -7.36 8.22 12.08
CA GLY A 102 -8.59 8.86 12.53
C GLY A 102 -9.46 9.41 11.39
N PRO A 103 -10.56 10.09 11.73
CA PRO A 103 -11.55 10.54 10.74
C PRO A 103 -11.07 11.66 9.81
N SER A 104 -10.01 12.38 10.19
CA SER A 104 -9.37 13.41 9.35
C SER A 104 -8.24 12.87 8.47
N GLY A 105 -7.84 11.60 8.68
CA GLY A 105 -6.85 10.91 7.87
C GLY A 105 -7.51 9.97 6.87
N LEU A 106 -6.68 9.40 5.98
CA LEU A 106 -7.12 8.49 4.93
C LEU A 106 -6.16 7.30 4.84
N VAL A 107 -6.70 6.10 4.66
CA VAL A 107 -5.93 4.94 4.22
C VAL A 107 -6.25 4.68 2.74
N ILE A 108 -5.21 4.56 1.91
CA ILE A 108 -5.36 4.09 0.53
C ILE A 108 -4.86 2.64 0.51
N ALA A 109 -5.79 1.70 0.47
CA ALA A 109 -5.51 0.28 0.39
C ALA A 109 -5.44 -0.15 -1.07
N GLN A 110 -4.22 -0.41 -1.55
CA GLN A 110 -3.94 -0.74 -2.94
C GLN A 110 -3.62 -2.22 -3.08
N ASP A 111 -4.14 -2.86 -4.14
CA ASP A 111 -3.78 -4.23 -4.52
C ASP A 111 -3.97 -4.43 -6.03
N VAL A 112 -3.26 -5.41 -6.61
CA VAL A 112 -3.41 -5.81 -8.01
C VAL A 112 -4.55 -6.81 -8.21
N LYS A 113 -5.01 -7.47 -7.13
CA LYS A 113 -6.08 -8.46 -7.15
C LYS A 113 -7.43 -7.82 -6.77
N ARG A 114 -8.27 -7.58 -7.77
CA ARG A 114 -9.64 -7.07 -7.54
C ARG A 114 -10.42 -7.91 -6.52
N SER A 115 -10.22 -9.24 -6.53
CA SER A 115 -10.89 -10.15 -5.59
C SER A 115 -10.47 -9.91 -4.13
N TYR A 116 -9.21 -9.53 -3.87
CA TYR A 116 -8.74 -9.19 -2.52
C TYR A 116 -9.34 -7.87 -2.06
N LEU A 117 -9.37 -6.86 -2.93
CA LEU A 117 -10.02 -5.59 -2.64
C LEU A 117 -11.52 -5.73 -2.38
N ALA A 118 -12.22 -6.62 -3.10
CA ALA A 118 -13.63 -6.91 -2.83
C ALA A 118 -13.84 -7.56 -1.45
N GLN A 119 -12.96 -8.48 -1.04
CA GLN A 119 -12.98 -9.06 0.31
C GLN A 119 -12.68 -8.00 1.38
N LEU A 120 -11.72 -7.13 1.12
CA LEU A 120 -11.40 -6.00 2.00
C LEU A 120 -12.58 -5.03 2.11
N ALA A 121 -13.27 -4.69 1.01
CA ALA A 121 -14.48 -3.86 1.03
C ALA A 121 -15.50 -4.40 2.03
N ALA A 122 -15.84 -5.69 1.91
CA ALA A 122 -16.78 -6.35 2.81
C ALA A 122 -16.28 -6.36 4.28
N ARG A 123 -14.97 -6.47 4.51
CA ARG A 123 -14.37 -6.38 5.86
C ARG A 123 -14.52 -4.98 6.44
N LEU A 124 -14.22 -3.95 5.66
CA LEU A 124 -14.34 -2.55 6.07
C LEU A 124 -15.77 -2.17 6.44
N ASP A 125 -16.76 -2.69 5.67
CA ASP A 125 -18.18 -2.48 5.96
C ASP A 125 -18.59 -3.10 7.29
N ARG A 126 -18.22 -4.36 7.53
CA ARG A 126 -18.49 -5.02 8.80
C ARG A 126 -17.84 -4.29 9.98
N SER A 127 -16.64 -3.75 9.78
CA SER A 127 -15.89 -3.00 10.81
C SER A 127 -16.29 -1.53 10.91
N LYS A 128 -17.19 -1.04 10.06
CA LYS A 128 -17.65 0.36 9.98
C LYS A 128 -16.51 1.38 9.81
N LEU A 129 -15.45 1.01 9.10
CA LEU A 129 -14.30 1.86 8.83
C LEU A 129 -14.56 2.67 7.56
N ALA A 130 -14.77 3.98 7.68
CA ALA A 130 -15.20 4.84 6.57
C ALA A 130 -14.04 5.55 5.83
N ASN A 131 -12.88 5.70 6.47
CA ASN A 131 -11.73 6.44 5.97
C ASN A 131 -10.69 5.54 5.27
N VAL A 132 -11.15 4.50 4.58
CA VAL A 132 -10.32 3.63 3.75
C VAL A 132 -10.84 3.66 2.31
N LYS A 133 -9.97 4.02 1.36
CA LYS A 133 -10.24 4.02 -0.08
C LYS A 133 -9.53 2.85 -0.73
N LEU A 134 -10.23 2.12 -1.60
CA LEU A 134 -9.66 0.99 -2.32
C LEU A 134 -9.07 1.44 -3.66
N ALA A 135 -7.83 1.03 -3.93
CA ALA A 135 -7.11 1.36 -5.14
C ALA A 135 -6.72 0.08 -5.89
N LEU A 136 -7.16 -0.05 -7.13
CA LEU A 136 -6.65 -1.08 -8.03
C LEU A 136 -5.34 -0.60 -8.64
N GLY A 137 -4.34 -1.48 -8.71
CA GLY A 137 -3.07 -1.22 -9.37
C GLY A 137 -2.72 -2.31 -10.37
N ASP A 138 -1.62 -2.10 -11.07
CA ASP A 138 -0.99 -3.06 -11.96
C ASP A 138 0.32 -3.59 -11.33
N ALA A 139 0.86 -4.72 -11.84
CA ALA A 139 2.06 -5.37 -11.27
C ALA A 139 3.33 -4.49 -11.28
N HIS A 140 3.37 -3.44 -12.10
CA HIS A 140 4.48 -2.50 -12.23
C HIS A 140 4.09 -1.05 -11.91
N ASP A 141 2.83 -0.81 -11.51
CA ASP A 141 2.30 0.54 -11.28
C ASP A 141 1.17 0.48 -10.25
N PRO A 142 1.33 1.06 -9.06
CA PRO A 142 0.28 1.11 -8.05
C PRO A 142 -0.89 2.04 -8.43
N ARG A 143 -0.78 2.85 -9.48
CA ARG A 143 -1.85 3.72 -10.02
C ARG A 143 -2.43 4.66 -8.96
N LEU A 144 -1.55 5.30 -8.20
CA LEU A 144 -1.92 6.21 -7.11
C LEU A 144 -1.77 7.68 -7.52
N PRO A 145 -2.62 8.58 -6.99
CA PRO A 145 -2.53 10.01 -7.30
C PRO A 145 -1.20 10.61 -6.84
N PRO A 146 -0.63 11.56 -7.60
CA PRO A 146 0.62 12.20 -7.22
C PRO A 146 0.47 12.98 -5.90
N ARG A 147 1.53 12.94 -5.09
CA ARG A 147 1.63 13.62 -3.78
C ARG A 147 0.44 13.39 -2.86
N SER A 148 -0.10 12.16 -2.86
CA SER A 148 -1.25 11.78 -2.04
C SER A 148 -0.85 11.17 -0.70
N LEU A 149 0.34 10.57 -0.58
CA LEU A 149 0.74 9.77 0.58
C LEU A 149 1.74 10.49 1.48
N ASP A 150 1.47 10.50 2.79
CA ASP A 150 2.41 10.91 3.84
C ASP A 150 3.36 9.77 4.23
N ALA A 151 2.93 8.51 4.03
CA ALA A 151 3.73 7.30 4.14
C ALA A 151 3.13 6.19 3.30
N ALA A 152 3.96 5.23 2.85
CA ALA A 152 3.52 4.00 2.21
C ALA A 152 4.14 2.78 2.91
N ILE A 153 3.39 1.69 2.99
CA ILE A 153 3.78 0.44 3.62
C ILE A 153 3.59 -0.69 2.62
N LEU A 154 4.65 -1.45 2.37
CA LEU A 154 4.63 -2.75 1.69
C LEU A 154 4.98 -3.81 2.72
N ALA A 155 4.02 -4.64 3.13
CA ALA A 155 4.24 -5.62 4.18
C ALA A 155 4.11 -7.05 3.64
N HIS A 156 5.23 -7.77 3.57
CA HIS A 156 5.32 -9.15 3.09
C HIS A 156 4.80 -9.34 1.66
N VAL A 157 5.08 -8.36 0.79
CA VAL A 157 4.59 -8.34 -0.60
C VAL A 157 5.67 -7.97 -1.62
N TYR A 158 6.80 -7.39 -1.18
CA TYR A 158 7.82 -6.92 -2.13
C TYR A 158 8.42 -8.07 -2.96
N HIS A 159 8.55 -9.26 -2.39
CA HIS A 159 8.99 -10.47 -3.10
C HIS A 159 8.03 -10.96 -4.20
N GLU A 160 6.78 -10.47 -4.22
CA GLU A 160 5.76 -10.77 -5.24
C GLU A 160 5.77 -9.74 -6.39
N VAL A 161 6.53 -8.65 -6.27
CA VAL A 161 6.59 -7.59 -7.29
C VAL A 161 7.41 -8.06 -8.48
N ALA A 162 6.73 -8.27 -9.63
CA ALA A 162 7.34 -8.81 -10.83
C ALA A 162 8.26 -7.83 -11.57
N GLN A 163 8.02 -6.53 -11.46
CA GLN A 163 8.84 -5.47 -12.06
C GLN A 163 9.14 -4.39 -11.01
N PRO A 164 10.15 -4.62 -10.13
CA PRO A 164 10.43 -3.74 -9.00
C PRO A 164 10.84 -2.33 -9.41
N TYR A 165 11.63 -2.17 -10.46
CA TYR A 165 12.08 -0.86 -10.92
C TYR A 165 10.91 -0.01 -11.42
N GLY A 166 10.03 -0.59 -12.25
CA GLY A 166 8.82 0.08 -12.72
C GLY A 166 7.85 0.40 -11.60
N PHE A 167 7.67 -0.54 -10.69
CA PHE A 167 6.79 -0.36 -9.52
C PHE A 167 7.27 0.79 -8.62
N LEU A 168 8.55 0.81 -8.24
CA LEU A 168 9.14 1.85 -7.41
C LEU A 168 9.14 3.20 -8.12
N TYR A 169 9.47 3.21 -9.43
CA TYR A 169 9.46 4.42 -10.26
C TYR A 169 8.06 5.05 -10.31
N ASN A 170 7.01 4.25 -10.53
CA ASN A 170 5.64 4.71 -10.61
C ASN A 170 5.03 5.01 -9.23
N LEU A 171 5.57 4.44 -8.15
CA LEU A 171 5.16 4.74 -6.78
C LEU A 171 5.72 6.11 -6.30
N ALA A 172 6.94 6.46 -6.69
CA ALA A 172 7.61 7.66 -6.19
C ALA A 172 6.77 8.94 -6.33
N PRO A 173 6.10 9.23 -7.46
CA PRO A 173 5.25 10.41 -7.59
C PRO A 173 4.08 10.49 -6.62
N ALA A 174 3.60 9.35 -6.09
CA ALA A 174 2.49 9.34 -5.13
C ALA A 174 2.92 9.76 -3.73
N LEU A 175 4.20 9.67 -3.41
CA LEU A 175 4.76 10.07 -2.13
C LEU A 175 4.96 11.60 -2.08
N LYS A 176 4.55 12.21 -0.98
CA LYS A 176 4.82 13.63 -0.71
C LYS A 176 6.32 13.83 -0.44
N SER A 177 6.82 15.06 -0.55
CA SER A 177 8.18 15.40 -0.13
C SER A 177 8.40 15.02 1.33
N GLY A 178 9.48 14.27 1.61
CA GLY A 178 9.78 13.73 2.93
C GLY A 178 8.93 12.56 3.41
N ALA A 179 8.02 12.06 2.56
CA ALA A 179 7.27 10.86 2.87
C ALA A 179 8.17 9.62 2.88
N GLN A 180 7.84 8.68 3.76
CA GLN A 180 8.61 7.45 3.94
C GLN A 180 7.90 6.25 3.29
N LEU A 181 8.70 5.42 2.63
CA LEU A 181 8.33 4.09 2.16
C LEU A 181 8.87 3.06 3.15
N ALA A 182 7.99 2.29 3.78
CA ALA A 182 8.35 1.19 4.66
C ALA A 182 8.15 -0.15 3.95
N ILE A 183 9.17 -0.99 3.96
CA ILE A 183 9.09 -2.34 3.42
C ILE A 183 9.38 -3.32 4.56
N ILE A 184 8.39 -4.15 4.86
CA ILE A 184 8.50 -5.25 5.82
C ILE A 184 8.61 -6.54 5.02
N ASP A 185 9.68 -7.30 5.23
CA ASP A 185 9.83 -8.59 4.57
C ASP A 185 10.70 -9.53 5.41
N LEU A 186 10.80 -10.79 4.98
CA LEU A 186 11.68 -11.79 5.58
C LEU A 186 13.04 -11.74 4.90
N ASP A 187 14.12 -11.90 5.67
CA ASP A 187 15.45 -12.13 5.11
C ASP A 187 15.58 -13.58 4.63
N LYS A 188 14.97 -13.82 3.47
CA LYS A 188 14.93 -15.14 2.80
C LYS A 188 15.03 -14.97 1.29
N PRO A 189 15.42 -16.01 0.55
CA PRO A 189 15.32 -15.99 -0.90
C PRO A 189 13.92 -15.69 -1.38
N ILE A 190 13.79 -14.98 -2.52
CA ILE A 190 12.51 -14.58 -3.12
C ILE A 190 11.55 -15.77 -3.27
N GLY A 191 12.01 -16.90 -3.80
CA GLY A 191 11.20 -18.11 -3.95
C GLY A 191 10.71 -18.73 -2.64
N HIS A 192 11.19 -18.24 -1.50
CA HIS A 192 10.77 -18.66 -0.16
C HIS A 192 10.00 -17.54 0.56
N HIS A 193 9.35 -16.66 -0.20
CA HIS A 193 8.53 -15.54 0.29
C HIS A 193 9.30 -14.60 1.24
N GLY A 194 10.42 -14.07 0.75
CA GLY A 194 11.21 -13.05 1.41
C GLY A 194 12.04 -12.29 0.41
N THR A 195 12.68 -11.22 0.85
CA THR A 195 13.61 -10.41 0.05
C THR A 195 14.90 -10.22 0.83
N PRO A 196 16.05 -10.72 0.33
CA PRO A 196 17.34 -10.45 0.99
C PRO A 196 17.56 -8.95 1.10
N PRO A 197 17.95 -8.39 2.27
CA PRO A 197 18.13 -6.95 2.46
C PRO A 197 19.11 -6.30 1.47
N ALA A 198 20.13 -7.03 1.04
CA ALA A 198 21.11 -6.52 0.06
C ALA A 198 20.46 -6.28 -1.31
N LEU A 199 19.61 -7.20 -1.77
CA LEU A 199 18.85 -7.06 -3.01
C LEU A 199 17.84 -5.92 -2.91
N LEU A 200 17.09 -5.84 -1.81
CA LEU A 200 16.15 -4.76 -1.56
C LEU A 200 16.83 -3.39 -1.67
N ARG A 201 17.95 -3.20 -0.99
CA ARG A 201 18.74 -1.96 -1.02
C ARG A 201 19.19 -1.61 -2.43
N CYS A 202 19.68 -2.59 -3.18
CA CYS A 202 20.12 -2.38 -4.55
C CYS A 202 18.96 -1.89 -5.43
N GLU A 203 17.82 -2.61 -5.45
CA GLU A 203 16.68 -2.27 -6.30
C GLU A 203 16.07 -0.89 -5.96
N LEU A 204 15.99 -0.53 -4.67
CA LEU A 204 15.51 0.79 -4.28
C LEU A 204 16.51 1.89 -4.65
N ALA A 205 17.80 1.67 -4.39
CA ALA A 205 18.84 2.64 -4.72
C ALA A 205 18.93 2.88 -6.24
N ALA A 206 18.75 1.83 -7.06
CA ALA A 206 18.75 1.95 -8.53
C ALA A 206 17.66 2.91 -9.06
N VAL A 207 16.55 3.06 -8.35
CA VAL A 207 15.47 4.01 -8.67
C VAL A 207 15.65 5.36 -7.96
N GLY A 208 16.61 5.46 -7.03
CA GLY A 208 16.93 6.70 -6.32
C GLY A 208 16.34 6.80 -4.91
N TYR A 209 15.73 5.75 -4.38
CA TYR A 209 15.33 5.71 -2.98
C TYR A 209 16.54 5.63 -2.06
N ARG A 210 16.49 6.34 -0.94
CA ARG A 210 17.57 6.39 0.05
C ARG A 210 17.12 5.71 1.35
N GLU A 211 17.84 4.68 1.80
CA GLU A 211 17.56 4.05 3.09
C GLU A 211 17.77 5.05 4.23
N VAL A 212 16.77 5.15 5.10
CA VAL A 212 16.77 6.03 6.29
C VAL A 212 17.07 5.24 7.56
N SER A 213 16.47 4.03 7.66
CA SER A 213 16.70 3.15 8.80
C SER A 213 16.36 1.69 8.45
N PHE A 214 16.99 0.79 9.19
CA PHE A 214 16.75 -0.65 9.09
C PHE A 214 16.57 -1.23 10.49
N HIS A 215 15.53 -2.03 10.70
CA HIS A 215 15.18 -2.60 11.99
C HIS A 215 14.88 -4.09 11.84
N VAL A 216 15.48 -4.92 12.68
CA VAL A 216 15.05 -6.31 12.83
C VAL A 216 13.79 -6.33 13.67
N LEU A 217 12.74 -6.97 13.18
CA LEU A 217 11.46 -7.07 13.88
C LEU A 217 11.45 -8.26 14.85
N PRO A 218 10.70 -8.16 15.96
CA PRO A 218 10.62 -9.24 16.94
C PRO A 218 9.89 -10.47 16.41
N ALA A 219 10.09 -11.61 17.09
CA ALA A 219 9.37 -12.87 16.88
C ALA A 219 9.41 -13.39 15.41
N ASP A 220 10.59 -13.31 14.79
CA ASP A 220 10.83 -13.76 13.41
C ASP A 220 9.91 -13.10 12.35
N SER A 221 9.40 -11.88 12.65
CA SER A 221 8.62 -11.08 11.69
C SER A 221 9.47 -10.49 10.56
N GLY A 222 10.78 -10.81 10.53
CA GLY A 222 11.71 -10.35 9.52
C GLY A 222 12.31 -8.98 9.85
N TYR A 223 12.29 -8.09 8.89
CA TYR A 223 12.85 -6.74 9.02
C TYR A 223 11.87 -5.66 8.54
N LEU A 224 12.09 -4.45 8.99
CA LEU A 224 11.52 -3.22 8.46
C LEU A 224 12.65 -2.34 7.92
N ALA A 225 12.64 -2.11 6.63
CA ALA A 225 13.52 -1.14 5.96
C ALA A 225 12.70 0.11 5.60
N VAL A 226 13.18 1.28 5.98
CA VAL A 226 12.52 2.56 5.72
C VAL A 226 13.34 3.36 4.74
N PHE A 227 12.69 3.87 3.71
CA PHE A 227 13.29 4.65 2.64
C PHE A 227 12.61 6.00 2.49
N GLU A 228 13.37 6.98 2.09
CA GLU A 228 12.87 8.25 1.58
C GLU A 228 12.78 8.16 0.06
N ALA A 229 11.66 8.59 -0.51
CA ALA A 229 11.47 8.60 -1.95
C ALA A 229 12.34 9.68 -2.61
N PRO A 230 12.82 9.44 -3.84
CA PRO A 230 13.49 10.48 -4.63
C PRO A 230 12.52 11.60 -4.98
N ASP A 231 13.04 12.79 -5.20
CA ASP A 231 12.27 13.84 -5.89
C ASP A 231 11.96 13.37 -7.32
N VAL A 232 10.72 13.60 -7.76
CA VAL A 232 10.28 13.23 -9.12
C VAL A 232 11.16 13.86 -10.19
N ALA A 233 11.67 15.06 -9.95
CA ALA A 233 12.58 15.77 -10.86
C ALA A 233 13.97 15.12 -10.96
N THR A 234 14.34 14.29 -10.01
CA THR A 234 15.65 13.60 -9.95
C THR A 234 15.56 12.10 -10.23
N LEU A 235 14.38 11.60 -10.56
CA LEU A 235 14.23 10.20 -11.00
C LEU A 235 15.15 9.91 -12.20
N PRO A 236 15.89 8.79 -12.20
CA PRO A 236 16.71 8.40 -13.32
C PRO A 236 15.85 8.14 -14.57
N SER A 237 16.42 8.30 -15.76
CA SER A 237 15.74 7.79 -16.95
C SER A 237 15.52 6.28 -16.81
N PRO A 238 14.35 5.74 -17.12
CA PRO A 238 14.09 4.29 -17.01
C PRO A 238 15.15 3.41 -17.71
N SER A 239 15.68 3.89 -18.83
CA SER A 239 16.72 3.19 -19.61
C SER A 239 18.13 3.23 -18.99
N THR A 240 18.36 4.06 -17.98
CA THR A 240 19.65 4.17 -17.28
C THR A 240 19.66 3.44 -15.94
N ILE A 241 18.53 2.86 -15.54
CA ILE A 241 18.43 2.04 -14.33
C ILE A 241 19.19 0.74 -14.59
N GLU A 242 20.18 0.45 -13.75
CA GLU A 242 20.93 -0.81 -13.79
C GLU A 242 20.22 -1.91 -13.00
N ASP A 243 20.24 -3.14 -13.52
CA ASP A 243 19.69 -4.30 -12.86
C ASP A 243 20.55 -4.74 -11.65
N CYS A 244 19.88 -5.15 -10.60
CA CYS A 244 20.53 -5.74 -9.43
C CYS A 244 20.67 -7.25 -9.62
N ARG A 245 21.85 -7.78 -9.38
CA ARG A 245 22.13 -9.23 -9.44
C ARG A 245 22.09 -9.80 -8.03
N THR A 246 21.47 -10.95 -7.90
CA THR A 246 21.44 -11.75 -6.66
C THR A 246 22.68 -12.64 -6.56
#